data_b6fa544389be2efaafa285cdb1e154b0
#
_entry.id   b6fa544389be2efaafa285cdb1e154b0
#
_cell.length_a   1.000
_cell.length_b   1.000
_cell.length_c   1.000
_cell.angle_alpha   90.00
_cell.angle_beta   90.00
_cell.angle_gamma   90.00
#
_symmetry.space_group_name_H-M   'P 1'
#
loop_
_entity.id
_entity.type
_entity.pdbx_description
1 polymer ?
#
loop_
_entity_poly.entity_id
_entity_poly.type
_entity_poly.pdbx_seq_one_letter_code
_entity_poly.pdbx_strand_id
1 'polypeptide(L)'
;KQQITFIKKLLGASAFRKEFLLKLESFPIGFGEKYDSIEELRVLEKGFKLNSVVFKESLPSVNEVKDLDKLYEYVEEYQIQKTILKQIFDCKF
;
A
#
# COMPACT_ATOMS: atom_id res chain seq x y z
N LYS A 1 -22.49 -4.39 -20.55
CA LYS A 1 -21.50 -3.65 -19.71
C LYS A 1 -20.12 -4.22 -19.98
N GLN A 2 -19.25 -3.44 -20.62
CA GLN A 2 -17.84 -3.84 -20.73
C GLN A 2 -17.24 -3.83 -19.32
N GLN A 3 -16.77 -4.98 -18.83
CA GLN A 3 -16.01 -5.05 -17.61
C GLN A 3 -14.63 -4.43 -17.85
N ILE A 4 -14.31 -3.38 -17.12
CA ILE A 4 -12.97 -2.79 -17.12
C ILE A 4 -12.06 -3.73 -16.33
N THR A 5 -11.42 -4.67 -17.02
CA THR A 5 -10.59 -5.72 -16.39
C THR A 5 -9.15 -5.29 -16.09
N PHE A 6 -8.73 -4.11 -16.56
CA PHE A 6 -7.35 -3.63 -16.43
C PHE A 6 -7.11 -2.73 -15.21
N ILE A 7 -8.16 -2.31 -14.53
CA ILE A 7 -8.03 -1.50 -13.31
C ILE A 7 -7.61 -2.41 -12.14
N LYS A 8 -6.55 -2.02 -11.45
CA LYS A 8 -6.03 -2.71 -10.27
C LYS A 8 -6.14 -1.81 -9.05
N LYS A 9 -6.42 -2.41 -7.90
CA LYS A 9 -6.40 -1.70 -6.61
C LYS A 9 -4.95 -1.55 -6.14
N LEU A 10 -4.56 -0.35 -5.75
CA LEU A 10 -3.28 -0.12 -5.09
C LEU A 10 -3.35 -0.64 -3.64
N LEU A 11 -2.36 -1.43 -3.23
CA LEU A 11 -2.32 -2.03 -1.89
C LEU A 11 -1.54 -1.18 -0.86
N GLY A 12 -0.98 -0.05 -1.28
CA GLY A 12 -0.33 0.90 -0.38
C GLY A 12 1.02 0.43 0.19
N ALA A 13 1.70 -0.52 -0.47
CA ALA A 13 3.05 -0.95 -0.11
C ALA A 13 4.00 -0.65 -1.26
N SER A 14 4.98 0.22 -1.03
CA SER A 14 5.98 0.63 -2.01
C SER A 14 7.38 0.40 -1.49
N ALA A 15 8.29 -0.04 -2.36
CA ALA A 15 9.70 -0.22 -2.04
C ALA A 15 10.57 0.62 -2.98
N PHE A 16 11.49 1.37 -2.40
CA PHE A 16 12.43 2.21 -3.13
C PHE A 16 13.87 1.89 -2.75
N ARG A 17 14.78 2.02 -3.72
CA ARG A 17 16.19 2.05 -3.39
C ARG A 17 16.51 3.33 -2.63
N LYS A 18 17.37 3.26 -1.62
CA LYS A 18 17.72 4.40 -0.76
C LYS A 18 18.11 5.64 -1.58
N GLU A 19 18.97 5.46 -2.57
CA GLU A 19 19.46 6.55 -3.41
C GLU A 19 18.34 7.22 -4.19
N PHE A 20 17.37 6.43 -4.66
CA PHE A 20 16.21 6.95 -5.35
C PHE A 20 15.26 7.68 -4.39
N LEU A 21 15.06 7.16 -3.20
CA LEU A 21 14.22 7.78 -2.19
C LEU A 21 14.74 9.18 -1.81
N LEU A 22 16.06 9.31 -1.60
CA LEU A 22 16.70 10.60 -1.35
C LEU A 22 16.54 11.57 -2.53
N LYS A 23 16.59 11.05 -3.76
CA LYS A 23 16.33 11.85 -4.96
C LYS A 23 14.88 12.28 -5.07
N LEU A 24 13.94 11.41 -4.71
CA LEU A 24 12.50 11.69 -4.72
C LEU A 24 12.15 12.85 -3.80
N GLU A 25 12.80 12.95 -2.64
CA GLU A 25 12.63 14.06 -1.69
C GLU A 25 12.93 15.43 -2.34
N SER A 26 13.91 15.47 -3.24
CA SER A 26 14.30 16.71 -3.95
C SER A 26 13.30 17.12 -5.04
N PHE A 27 12.38 16.26 -5.44
CA PHE A 27 11.40 16.58 -6.48
C PHE A 27 10.26 17.41 -5.90
N PRO A 28 9.85 18.48 -6.60
CA PRO A 28 8.66 19.21 -6.20
C PRO A 28 7.42 18.32 -6.31
N ILE A 29 6.47 18.54 -5.41
CA ILE A 29 5.17 17.88 -5.45
C ILE A 29 4.47 18.22 -6.76
N GLY A 30 4.09 17.20 -7.51
CA GLY A 30 3.45 17.32 -8.80
C GLY A 30 1.93 17.56 -8.71
N PHE A 31 1.31 17.73 -9.86
CA PHE A 31 -0.14 17.98 -9.96
C PHE A 31 -0.94 16.79 -9.44
N GLY A 32 -0.61 15.57 -9.88
CA GLY A 32 -1.34 14.36 -9.49
C GLY A 32 -1.26 14.11 -7.98
N GLU A 33 -0.08 14.25 -7.39
CA GLU A 33 0.08 14.09 -5.95
C GLU A 33 -0.70 15.14 -5.14
N LYS A 34 -0.74 16.38 -5.61
CA LYS A 34 -1.55 17.44 -4.96
C LYS A 34 -3.05 17.13 -5.01
N TYR A 35 -3.50 16.48 -6.07
CA TYR A 35 -4.91 16.18 -6.28
C TYR A 35 -5.37 14.93 -5.54
N ASP A 36 -4.60 13.83 -5.66
CA ASP A 36 -4.99 12.52 -5.14
C ASP A 36 -4.30 12.11 -3.83
N SER A 37 -3.31 12.90 -3.38
CA SER A 37 -2.49 12.59 -2.19
C SER A 37 -1.77 11.25 -2.30
N ILE A 38 -1.30 10.92 -3.52
CA ILE A 38 -0.58 9.68 -3.83
C ILE A 38 0.82 10.06 -4.31
N GLU A 39 1.84 9.79 -3.49
CA GLU A 39 3.24 10.17 -3.74
C GLU A 39 3.88 9.45 -4.93
N GLU A 40 3.42 8.25 -5.28
CA GLU A 40 3.88 7.53 -6.46
C GLU A 40 3.59 8.27 -7.77
N LEU A 41 2.59 9.15 -7.78
CA LEU A 41 2.29 9.99 -8.94
C LEU A 41 3.44 10.95 -9.25
N ARG A 42 4.15 11.44 -8.24
CA ARG A 42 5.36 12.27 -8.41
C ARG A 42 6.45 11.52 -9.17
N VAL A 43 6.62 10.24 -8.87
CA VAL A 43 7.58 9.35 -9.56
C VAL A 43 7.25 9.26 -11.05
N LEU A 44 5.98 9.01 -11.36
CA LEU A 44 5.49 8.87 -12.74
C LEU A 44 5.56 10.19 -13.51
N GLU A 45 5.17 11.31 -12.89
CA GLU A 45 5.23 12.63 -13.49
C GLU A 45 6.67 13.08 -13.83
N LYS A 46 7.65 12.54 -13.11
CA LYS A 46 9.09 12.75 -13.40
C LYS A 46 9.64 11.79 -14.46
N GLY A 47 8.80 10.97 -15.08
CA GLY A 47 9.18 10.04 -16.13
C GLY A 47 9.85 8.75 -15.67
N PHE A 48 9.86 8.47 -14.37
CA PHE A 48 10.35 7.20 -13.85
C PHE A 48 9.28 6.10 -13.95
N LYS A 49 9.73 4.86 -14.00
CA LYS A 49 8.85 3.69 -14.06
C LYS A 49 8.64 3.10 -12.67
N LEU A 50 7.41 2.73 -12.38
CA LEU A 50 7.06 1.92 -11.23
C LEU A 50 6.79 0.49 -11.70
N ASN A 51 7.53 -0.46 -11.15
CA ASN A 51 7.22 -1.87 -11.36
C ASN A 51 6.18 -2.31 -10.34
N SER A 52 5.18 -3.04 -10.78
CA SER A 52 4.13 -3.54 -9.88
C SER A 52 4.13 -5.05 -9.81
N VAL A 53 3.82 -5.56 -8.63
CA VAL A 53 3.57 -6.98 -8.39
C VAL A 53 2.08 -7.16 -8.16
N VAL A 54 1.46 -8.06 -8.91
CA VAL A 54 0.02 -8.32 -8.80
C VAL A 54 -0.22 -9.44 -7.79
N PHE A 55 -1.02 -9.14 -6.76
CA PHE A 55 -1.52 -10.12 -5.82
C PHE A 55 -2.93 -10.58 -6.22
N LYS A 56 -3.25 -11.83 -5.99
CA LYS A 56 -4.58 -12.38 -6.30
C LYS A 56 -5.64 -11.89 -5.33
N GLU A 57 -5.25 -11.64 -4.10
CA GLU A 57 -6.15 -11.24 -3.01
C GLU A 57 -5.71 -9.90 -2.42
N SER A 58 -6.66 -9.09 -2.01
CA SER A 58 -6.43 -7.87 -1.24
C SER A 58 -6.80 -8.13 0.22
N LEU A 59 -5.89 -7.77 1.11
CA LEU A 59 -6.15 -7.84 2.54
C LEU A 59 -7.09 -6.70 2.98
N PRO A 60 -7.86 -6.89 4.09
CA PRO A 60 -8.63 -5.80 4.66
C PRO A 60 -7.71 -4.67 5.10
N SER A 61 -8.14 -3.44 4.87
CA SER A 61 -7.48 -2.23 5.36
C SER A 61 -8.42 -1.45 6.25
N VAL A 62 -7.87 -0.80 7.26
CA VAL A 62 -8.63 0.02 8.20
C VAL A 62 -8.49 1.49 7.80
N ASN A 63 -9.57 2.06 7.28
CA ASN A 63 -9.67 3.49 6.98
C ASN A 63 -10.68 4.19 7.89
N GLU A 64 -11.68 3.45 8.35
CA GLU A 64 -12.75 3.93 9.23
C GLU A 64 -12.97 2.95 10.39
N VAL A 65 -13.59 3.42 11.48
CA VAL A 65 -13.85 2.58 12.66
C VAL A 65 -14.64 1.32 12.32
N LYS A 66 -15.60 1.41 11.39
CA LYS A 66 -16.39 0.26 10.92
C LYS A 66 -15.57 -0.85 10.25
N ASP A 67 -14.34 -0.54 9.79
CA ASP A 67 -13.48 -1.54 9.16
C ASP A 67 -12.78 -2.44 10.19
N LEU A 68 -12.79 -2.04 11.48
CA LEU A 68 -12.19 -2.82 12.56
C LEU A 68 -12.85 -4.19 12.72
N ASP A 69 -14.18 -4.26 12.62
CA ASP A 69 -14.91 -5.53 12.77
C ASP A 69 -14.45 -6.54 11.71
N LYS A 70 -14.34 -6.10 10.47
CA LYS A 70 -13.82 -6.94 9.37
C LYS A 70 -12.38 -7.37 9.59
N LEU A 71 -11.55 -6.49 10.15
CA LEU A 71 -10.17 -6.86 10.47
C LEU A 71 -10.11 -7.90 11.58
N TYR A 72 -10.91 -7.75 12.63
CA TYR A 72 -10.99 -8.74 13.72
C TYR A 72 -11.45 -10.09 13.19
N GLU A 73 -12.52 -10.14 12.39
CA GLU A 73 -12.98 -11.39 11.75
C GLU A 73 -11.86 -12.03 10.94
N TYR A 74 -11.15 -11.24 10.13
CA TYR A 74 -10.03 -11.74 9.32
C TYR A 74 -8.91 -12.32 10.19
N VAL A 75 -8.49 -11.62 11.25
CA VAL A 75 -7.43 -12.09 12.15
C VAL A 75 -7.85 -13.37 12.90
N GLU A 76 -9.11 -13.47 13.28
CA GLU A 76 -9.64 -14.67 13.94
C GLU A 76 -9.70 -15.87 13.00
N GLU A 77 -10.05 -15.66 11.74
CA GLU A 77 -10.12 -16.72 10.73
C GLU A 77 -8.73 -17.25 10.33
N TYR A 78 -7.75 -16.36 10.20
CA TYR A 78 -6.43 -16.72 9.71
C TYR A 78 -5.41 -16.85 10.85
N GLN A 79 -5.13 -18.08 11.27
CA GLN A 79 -4.21 -18.38 12.38
C GLN A 79 -2.79 -17.83 12.18
N ILE A 80 -2.34 -17.70 10.93
CA ILE A 80 -1.04 -17.12 10.62
C ILE A 80 -0.94 -15.66 11.08
N GLN A 81 -2.04 -14.88 10.99
CA GLN A 81 -2.09 -13.50 11.43
C GLN A 81 -1.91 -13.38 12.95
N LYS A 82 -2.53 -14.28 13.72
CA LYS A 82 -2.33 -14.35 15.18
C LYS A 82 -0.88 -14.63 15.54
N THR A 83 -0.25 -15.53 14.81
CA THR A 83 1.17 -15.89 15.03
C THR A 83 2.08 -14.69 14.73
N ILE A 84 1.86 -13.99 13.62
CA ILE A 84 2.63 -12.80 13.25
C ILE A 84 2.45 -11.69 14.29
N LEU A 85 1.22 -11.41 14.70
CA LEU A 85 0.93 -10.39 15.71
C LEU A 85 1.64 -10.71 17.03
N LYS A 86 1.59 -11.97 17.48
CA LYS A 86 2.32 -12.40 18.67
C LYS A 86 3.82 -12.15 18.55
N GLN A 87 4.43 -12.51 17.42
CA GLN A 87 5.85 -12.25 17.17
C GLN A 87 6.19 -10.75 17.21
N ILE A 88 5.32 -9.89 16.67
CA ILE A 88 5.50 -8.43 16.71
C ILE A 88 5.46 -7.92 18.14
N PHE A 89 4.49 -8.35 18.96
CA PHE A 89 4.38 -7.91 20.35
C PHE A 89 5.48 -8.47 21.25
N ASP A 90 5.97 -9.67 20.96
CA ASP A 90 7.08 -10.29 21.70
C ASP A 90 8.46 -9.71 21.30
N CYS A 91 8.51 -8.99 20.18
CA CYS A 91 9.74 -8.36 19.70
C CYS A 91 10.02 -7.10 20.52
N LYS A 92 11.09 -7.16 21.33
CA LYS A 92 11.58 -5.97 22.04
C LYS A 92 12.48 -5.17 21.10
N PHE A 93 12.03 -3.99 20.75
CA PHE A 93 12.83 -3.01 20.02
C PHE A 93 13.77 -2.27 20.95
#